data_6a52a32127ccc25e1039ad888979ab42
#
_entry.id   6a52a32127ccc25e1039ad888979ab42
#
_cell.length_a   1.000
_cell.length_b   1.000
_cell.length_c   1.000
_cell.angle_alpha   90.00
_cell.angle_beta   90.00
_cell.angle_gamma   90.00
#
_symmetry.space_group_name_H-M   'P 1'
#
loop_
_entity.id
_entity.type
_entity.pdbx_description
1 polymer ?
#
loop_
_entity_poly.entity_id
_entity_poly.type
_entity_poly.pdbx_seq_one_letter_code
_entity_poly.pdbx_strand_id
1 'polypeptide(L)'
;MTYEYIPKLIRAALNNDRKNVEAIALLMGRKLRREDPGISEEIMRALACVNTGASVMRSIDISPLPVDKETRNQLAKVDEPLKIEAPILQADVYNQLNEFLRERQLIDKFLEQDIIPPNSILLYGKPGVGKTYIAKWLSYMLNMPLVTLDLASAISSYLGRSGQNIKSLFEFTKSQNVILFLDEIDAIAKKRDDASDLGELKRLVNVLLKELEDCPVTCVIIGATNHPELLDRAIWRRFDREINVSMPALDQRKELLLRGLGSYGSEISKNVFDILLKGTQDFSAADICKMCEHIKRKAVLYPEKNFSICALMEYCELMHPQKKEEKIKICKLLKSCGECESLKSISEITGIPTSSVDRYLK
;
A
#
# COMPACT_ATOMS: atom_id res chain seq x y z
N MET A 1 21.44 26.12 25.01
CA MET A 1 21.00 24.73 24.84
C MET A 1 20.08 24.62 23.66
N THR A 2 20.38 23.73 22.74
CA THR A 2 19.65 23.65 21.43
C THR A 2 18.31 22.93 21.55
N TYR A 3 18.07 22.23 22.66
CA TYR A 3 16.83 21.47 22.93
C TYR A 3 15.55 22.34 22.97
N GLU A 4 15.67 23.64 23.22
CA GLU A 4 14.52 24.59 23.24
C GLU A 4 13.84 24.76 21.87
N TYR A 5 14.57 24.40 20.78
CA TYR A 5 14.06 24.50 19.41
C TYR A 5 13.30 23.25 18.96
N ILE A 6 13.54 22.10 19.59
CA ILE A 6 12.90 20.81 19.21
C ILE A 6 11.36 20.89 19.30
N PRO A 7 10.75 21.37 20.39
CA PRO A 7 9.29 21.49 20.45
C PRO A 7 8.71 22.46 19.41
N LYS A 8 9.48 23.51 19.07
CA LYS A 8 9.06 24.47 18.03
C LYS A 8 9.13 23.84 16.64
N LEU A 9 10.19 23.05 16.37
CA LEU A 9 10.35 22.31 15.12
C LEU A 9 9.24 21.28 14.94
N ILE A 10 8.92 20.51 15.98
CA ILE A 10 7.83 19.53 15.96
C ILE A 10 6.49 20.22 15.71
N ARG A 11 6.23 21.33 16.37
CA ARG A 11 4.97 22.08 16.19
C ARG A 11 4.84 22.63 14.77
N ALA A 12 5.92 23.18 14.21
CA ALA A 12 5.95 23.67 12.84
C ALA A 12 5.76 22.53 11.83
N ALA A 13 6.38 21.38 12.07
CA ALA A 13 6.22 20.19 11.24
C ALA A 13 4.78 19.62 11.28
N LEU A 14 4.16 19.54 12.47
CA LEU A 14 2.78 19.09 12.62
C LEU A 14 1.76 20.04 11.96
N ASN A 15 2.10 21.34 11.86
CA ASN A 15 1.26 22.35 11.19
C ASN A 15 1.56 22.44 9.68
N ASN A 16 2.38 21.57 9.11
CA ASN A 16 2.84 21.62 7.71
C ASN A 16 3.48 22.98 7.32
N ASP A 17 4.01 23.73 8.30
CA ASP A 17 4.64 25.03 8.08
C ASP A 17 6.13 24.84 7.73
N ARG A 18 6.37 24.50 6.47
CA ARG A 18 7.70 24.21 5.94
C ARG A 18 8.68 25.37 6.11
N LYS A 19 8.23 26.63 5.92
CA LYS A 19 9.09 27.81 6.07
C LYS A 19 9.62 27.96 7.49
N ASN A 20 8.75 27.73 8.48
CA ASN A 20 9.16 27.73 9.88
C ASN A 20 10.04 26.54 10.24
N VAL A 21 9.80 25.34 9.67
CA VAL A 21 10.68 24.17 9.85
C VAL A 21 12.09 24.49 9.35
N GLU A 22 12.23 25.04 8.13
CA GLU A 22 13.52 25.40 7.54
C GLU A 22 14.23 26.49 8.35
N ALA A 23 13.51 27.52 8.78
CA ALA A 23 14.05 28.61 9.60
C ALA A 23 14.58 28.12 10.96
N ILE A 24 13.80 27.27 11.64
CA ILE A 24 14.18 26.69 12.95
C ILE A 24 15.36 25.76 12.78
N ALA A 25 15.39 24.90 11.75
CA ALA A 25 16.49 24.00 11.47
C ALA A 25 17.79 24.76 11.16
N LEU A 26 17.72 25.87 10.40
CA LEU A 26 18.85 26.77 10.15
C LEU A 26 19.41 27.39 11.44
N LEU A 27 18.52 27.85 12.32
CA LEU A 27 18.93 28.40 13.63
C LEU A 27 19.59 27.34 14.50
N MET A 28 19.07 26.11 14.53
CA MET A 28 19.67 24.97 15.23
C MET A 28 21.05 24.64 14.68
N GLY A 29 21.19 24.51 13.36
CA GLY A 29 22.48 24.23 12.72
C GLY A 29 23.55 25.28 13.02
N ARG A 30 23.18 26.59 12.98
CA ARG A 30 24.10 27.67 13.34
C ARG A 30 24.54 27.66 14.82
N LYS A 31 23.63 27.37 15.75
CA LYS A 31 23.95 27.27 17.18
C LYS A 31 24.82 26.06 17.49
N LEU A 32 24.48 24.90 16.90
CA LEU A 32 25.23 23.65 17.08
C LEU A 32 26.63 23.68 16.48
N ARG A 33 26.94 24.61 15.58
CA ARG A 33 28.27 24.72 14.95
C ARG A 33 29.43 24.85 15.94
N ARG A 34 29.15 25.40 17.15
CA ARG A 34 30.15 25.54 18.23
C ARG A 34 30.07 24.41 19.25
N GLU A 35 28.92 23.80 19.44
CA GLU A 35 28.66 22.77 20.47
C GLU A 35 28.91 21.37 19.92
N ASP A 36 28.43 21.08 18.71
CA ASP A 36 28.57 19.81 18.00
C ASP A 36 28.65 20.06 16.47
N PRO A 37 29.89 20.19 15.94
CA PRO A 37 30.09 20.43 14.51
C PRO A 37 29.54 19.33 13.62
N GLY A 38 29.53 18.05 14.09
CA GLY A 38 29.03 16.89 13.31
C GLY A 38 27.55 16.97 13.07
N ILE A 39 26.77 17.17 14.12
CA ILE A 39 25.30 17.32 14.02
C ILE A 39 24.95 18.60 13.24
N SER A 40 25.71 19.69 13.42
CA SER A 40 25.53 20.92 12.63
C SER A 40 25.68 20.66 11.14
N GLU A 41 26.72 19.90 10.74
CA GLU A 41 26.97 19.56 9.34
C GLU A 41 25.87 18.65 8.77
N GLU A 42 25.36 17.69 9.54
CA GLU A 42 24.23 16.84 9.13
C GLU A 42 22.95 17.65 8.91
N ILE A 43 22.62 18.58 9.82
CA ILE A 43 21.47 19.49 9.66
C ILE A 43 21.64 20.36 8.40
N MET A 44 22.84 20.91 8.19
CA MET A 44 23.12 21.75 7.02
C MET A 44 23.10 20.95 5.72
N ARG A 45 23.57 19.69 5.72
CA ARG A 45 23.44 18.76 4.58
C ARG A 45 21.98 18.43 4.31
N ALA A 46 21.17 18.14 5.33
CA ALA A 46 19.75 17.89 5.17
C ALA A 46 19.03 19.10 4.55
N LEU A 47 19.34 20.31 5.02
CA LEU A 47 18.82 21.56 4.44
C LEU A 47 19.34 21.82 3.02
N ALA A 48 20.60 21.51 2.73
CA ALA A 48 21.18 21.64 1.40
C ALA A 48 20.61 20.57 0.44
N CYS A 49 20.36 19.34 0.88
CA CYS A 49 19.64 18.33 0.12
C CYS A 49 18.19 18.77 -0.20
N VAL A 50 17.55 19.50 0.71
CA VAL A 50 16.26 20.13 0.47
C VAL A 50 16.39 21.25 -0.57
N ASN A 51 17.50 22.01 -0.56
CA ASN A 51 17.74 23.11 -1.52
C ASN A 51 18.35 22.65 -2.85
N THR A 52 19.13 21.58 -2.90
CA THR A 52 19.67 20.97 -4.14
C THR A 52 18.69 19.99 -4.75
N GLY A 53 17.88 19.32 -3.95
CA GLY A 53 16.69 18.58 -4.40
C GLY A 53 15.55 19.52 -4.84
N ALA A 54 15.51 20.76 -4.37
CA ALA A 54 14.55 21.77 -4.80
C ALA A 54 14.80 22.32 -6.21
N SER A 55 15.92 22.03 -6.84
CA SER A 55 16.03 22.25 -8.30
C SER A 55 15.38 21.13 -9.13
N VAL A 56 15.00 19.99 -8.49
CA VAL A 56 14.26 18.88 -9.12
C VAL A 56 12.94 18.62 -8.39
N MET A 57 12.82 18.89 -7.10
CA MET A 57 11.53 19.07 -6.42
C MET A 57 11.14 20.54 -6.53
N ARG A 58 10.65 20.95 -7.68
CA ARG A 58 9.56 21.91 -7.66
C ARG A 58 8.57 21.35 -6.65
N SER A 59 8.30 22.08 -5.55
CA SER A 59 7.03 21.94 -4.87
C SER A 59 6.00 21.89 -5.99
N ILE A 60 5.41 20.73 -6.21
CA ILE A 60 4.30 20.64 -7.13
C ILE A 60 3.27 21.50 -6.43
N ASP A 61 3.11 22.77 -6.90
CA ASP A 61 2.00 23.63 -6.50
C ASP A 61 0.76 22.93 -7.05
N ILE A 62 0.34 21.87 -6.34
CA ILE A 62 -0.91 21.21 -6.62
C ILE A 62 -1.95 22.25 -6.26
N SER A 63 -2.67 22.73 -7.25
CA SER A 63 -3.83 23.57 -7.02
C SER A 63 -4.71 22.93 -5.95
N PRO A 64 -5.41 23.70 -5.10
CA PRO A 64 -6.20 23.11 -4.04
C PRO A 64 -7.14 22.04 -4.61
N LEU A 65 -7.14 20.87 -3.98
CA LEU A 65 -8.02 19.76 -4.35
C LEU A 65 -9.47 20.25 -4.49
N PRO A 66 -10.20 19.76 -5.49
CA PRO A 66 -11.62 20.02 -5.56
C PRO A 66 -12.29 19.49 -4.29
N VAL A 67 -13.10 20.34 -3.69
CA VAL A 67 -13.90 20.03 -2.49
C VAL A 67 -15.36 19.87 -2.90
N ASP A 68 -16.07 18.99 -2.25
CA ASP A 68 -17.51 18.94 -2.36
C ASP A 68 -18.10 20.27 -1.85
N LYS A 69 -18.95 20.91 -2.67
CA LYS A 69 -19.46 22.27 -2.39
C LYS A 69 -20.34 22.36 -1.16
N GLU A 70 -20.94 21.27 -0.71
CA GLU A 70 -21.85 21.25 0.46
C GLU A 70 -21.14 20.78 1.71
N THR A 71 -20.45 19.65 1.64
CA THR A 71 -19.76 19.06 2.79
C THR A 71 -18.41 19.72 3.07
N ARG A 72 -17.85 20.42 2.09
CA ARG A 72 -16.48 20.98 2.11
C ARG A 72 -15.41 19.89 2.33
N ASN A 73 -15.75 18.62 2.16
CA ASN A 73 -14.80 17.53 2.24
C ASN A 73 -13.98 17.46 0.95
N GLN A 74 -12.72 17.10 1.09
CA GLN A 74 -11.86 16.80 -0.06
C GLN A 74 -12.41 15.61 -0.82
N LEU A 75 -12.53 15.72 -2.15
CA LEU A 75 -13.05 14.66 -3.02
C LEU A 75 -12.04 13.52 -3.20
N ALA A 76 -10.78 13.77 -2.95
CA ALA A 76 -9.71 12.81 -3.12
C ALA A 76 -8.61 13.04 -2.09
N LYS A 77 -7.79 12.01 -1.88
CA LYS A 77 -6.57 12.09 -1.08
C LYS A 77 -5.38 12.25 -2.00
N VAL A 78 -4.43 13.11 -1.66
CA VAL A 78 -3.15 13.23 -2.37
C VAL A 78 -2.06 12.61 -1.51
N ASP A 79 -1.34 11.67 -2.08
CA ASP A 79 -0.13 11.09 -1.51
C ASP A 79 1.07 11.53 -2.38
N GLU A 80 2.09 12.12 -1.76
CA GLU A 80 3.34 12.48 -2.42
C GLU A 80 4.10 11.23 -2.89
N PRO A 81 4.93 11.31 -3.96
CA PRO A 81 5.70 10.20 -4.48
C PRO A 81 6.88 9.84 -3.55
N LEU A 82 6.57 9.20 -2.43
CA LEU A 82 7.58 8.77 -1.46
C LEU A 82 8.30 7.51 -1.96
N LYS A 83 9.60 7.41 -1.60
CA LYS A 83 10.41 6.23 -1.90
C LYS A 83 9.76 4.98 -1.31
N ILE A 84 9.49 4.02 -2.15
CA ILE A 84 8.89 2.74 -1.79
C ILE A 84 9.65 1.61 -2.52
N GLU A 85 9.80 0.48 -1.86
CA GLU A 85 10.44 -0.68 -2.48
C GLU A 85 9.59 -1.24 -3.63
N ALA A 86 10.24 -1.90 -4.59
CA ALA A 86 9.53 -2.56 -5.67
C ALA A 86 8.56 -3.62 -5.13
N PRO A 87 7.34 -3.71 -5.69
CA PRO A 87 6.39 -4.74 -5.29
C PRO A 87 6.91 -6.14 -5.65
N ILE A 88 6.62 -7.12 -4.79
CA ILE A 88 6.93 -8.53 -5.05
C ILE A 88 5.78 -9.10 -5.88
N LEU A 89 6.03 -9.32 -7.17
CA LEU A 89 5.03 -9.71 -8.15
C LEU A 89 5.52 -10.90 -8.99
N GLN A 90 4.61 -11.54 -9.70
CA GLN A 90 4.98 -12.49 -10.75
C GLN A 90 5.76 -11.76 -11.86
N ALA A 91 6.69 -12.45 -12.50
CA ALA A 91 7.60 -11.85 -13.47
C ALA A 91 6.87 -11.21 -14.66
N ASP A 92 5.79 -11.83 -15.12
CA ASP A 92 4.95 -11.31 -16.20
C ASP A 92 4.25 -9.99 -15.82
N VAL A 93 3.70 -9.91 -14.61
CA VAL A 93 3.06 -8.69 -14.08
C VAL A 93 4.10 -7.58 -13.91
N TYR A 94 5.26 -7.91 -13.34
CA TYR A 94 6.35 -6.95 -13.17
C TYR A 94 6.86 -6.42 -14.50
N ASN A 95 6.99 -7.28 -15.51
CA ASN A 95 7.42 -6.89 -16.86
C ASN A 95 6.40 -5.96 -17.53
N GLN A 96 5.09 -6.24 -17.43
CA GLN A 96 4.05 -5.37 -17.98
C GLN A 96 4.06 -3.97 -17.34
N LEU A 97 4.28 -3.89 -16.02
CA LEU A 97 4.40 -2.60 -15.32
C LEU A 97 5.67 -1.83 -15.74
N ASN A 98 6.81 -2.53 -15.89
CA ASN A 98 8.05 -1.89 -16.36
C ASN A 98 7.95 -1.43 -17.81
N GLU A 99 7.26 -2.18 -18.67
CA GLU A 99 7.00 -1.77 -20.04
C GLU A 99 6.17 -0.49 -20.07
N PHE A 100 5.07 -0.43 -19.29
CA PHE A 100 4.28 0.79 -19.15
C PHE A 100 5.13 1.97 -18.65
N LEU A 101 5.98 1.78 -17.65
CA LEU A 101 6.89 2.83 -17.16
C LEU A 101 7.83 3.33 -18.26
N ARG A 102 8.39 2.44 -19.09
CA ARG A 102 9.26 2.80 -20.22
C ARG A 102 8.50 3.58 -21.29
N GLU A 103 7.28 3.18 -21.61
CA GLU A 103 6.42 3.90 -22.56
C GLU A 103 6.11 5.32 -22.05
N ARG A 104 5.85 5.46 -20.77
CA ARG A 104 5.63 6.80 -20.14
C ARG A 104 6.90 7.66 -20.16
N GLN A 105 8.08 7.07 -20.02
CA GLN A 105 9.35 7.79 -20.09
C GLN A 105 9.71 8.19 -21.53
N LEU A 106 9.19 7.50 -22.53
CA LEU A 106 9.47 7.71 -23.95
C LEU A 106 8.31 8.38 -24.70
N ILE A 107 7.39 9.02 -23.98
CA ILE A 107 6.17 9.61 -24.54
C ILE A 107 6.43 10.49 -25.76
N ASP A 108 7.47 11.35 -25.71
CA ASP A 108 7.81 12.26 -26.80
C ASP A 108 8.20 11.49 -28.07
N LYS A 109 8.97 10.40 -27.93
CA LYS A 109 9.36 9.55 -29.05
C LYS A 109 8.19 8.82 -29.71
N PHE A 110 7.19 8.42 -28.91
CA PHE A 110 5.97 7.82 -29.42
C PHE A 110 5.15 8.84 -30.22
N LEU A 111 5.01 10.05 -29.67
CA LEU A 111 4.26 11.13 -30.32
C LEU A 111 4.95 11.62 -31.62
N GLU A 112 6.28 11.63 -31.68
CA GLU A 112 7.03 11.93 -32.89
C GLU A 112 6.77 10.93 -34.04
N GLN A 113 6.29 9.73 -33.71
CA GLN A 113 5.95 8.67 -34.66
C GLN A 113 4.43 8.51 -34.85
N ASP A 114 3.64 9.49 -34.42
CA ASP A 114 2.16 9.45 -34.45
C ASP A 114 1.57 8.23 -33.69
N ILE A 115 2.28 7.71 -32.69
CA ILE A 115 1.82 6.60 -31.83
C ILE A 115 1.39 7.17 -30.50
N ILE A 116 0.18 6.84 -30.06
CA ILE A 116 -0.34 7.23 -28.75
C ILE A 116 0.11 6.17 -27.73
N PRO A 117 0.99 6.52 -26.76
CA PRO A 117 1.39 5.58 -25.71
C PRO A 117 0.26 5.36 -24.69
N PRO A 118 0.17 4.17 -24.09
CA PRO A 118 -0.85 3.87 -23.09
C PRO A 118 -0.71 4.80 -21.89
N ASN A 119 -1.86 5.28 -21.38
CA ASN A 119 -1.91 6.16 -20.22
C ASN A 119 -2.78 5.62 -19.08
N SER A 120 -3.38 4.46 -19.25
CA SER A 120 -4.32 3.90 -18.30
C SER A 120 -4.08 2.41 -18.02
N ILE A 121 -4.17 2.02 -16.73
CA ILE A 121 -4.02 0.64 -16.26
C ILE A 121 -5.20 0.27 -15.38
N LEU A 122 -5.79 -0.90 -15.62
CA LEU A 122 -6.75 -1.53 -14.71
C LEU A 122 -6.06 -2.67 -13.95
N LEU A 123 -5.90 -2.51 -12.65
CA LEU A 123 -5.40 -3.54 -11.74
C LEU A 123 -6.58 -4.34 -11.17
N TYR A 124 -6.62 -5.64 -11.38
CA TYR A 124 -7.67 -6.48 -10.83
C TYR A 124 -7.12 -7.72 -10.13
N GLY A 125 -7.85 -8.23 -9.16
CA GLY A 125 -7.46 -9.39 -8.37
C GLY A 125 -8.00 -9.34 -6.95
N LYS A 126 -7.77 -10.39 -6.17
CA LYS A 126 -8.29 -10.54 -4.81
C LYS A 126 -7.89 -9.38 -3.89
N PRO A 127 -8.65 -9.12 -2.81
CA PRO A 127 -8.22 -8.17 -1.78
C PRO A 127 -6.85 -8.53 -1.21
N GLY A 128 -6.06 -7.51 -0.86
CA GLY A 128 -4.76 -7.70 -0.20
C GLY A 128 -3.59 -8.12 -1.09
N VAL A 129 -3.78 -8.31 -2.42
CA VAL A 129 -2.68 -8.70 -3.33
C VAL A 129 -1.70 -7.56 -3.64
N GLY A 130 -2.00 -6.31 -3.26
CA GLY A 130 -1.07 -5.19 -3.39
C GLY A 130 -1.41 -4.18 -4.50
N LYS A 131 -2.64 -4.11 -5.01
CA LYS A 131 -3.05 -3.16 -6.06
C LYS A 131 -2.73 -1.70 -5.71
N THR A 132 -3.13 -1.26 -4.52
CA THR A 132 -2.83 0.09 -4.01
C THR A 132 -1.33 0.31 -3.79
N TYR A 133 -0.59 -0.75 -3.42
CA TYR A 133 0.87 -0.69 -3.30
C TYR A 133 1.54 -0.47 -4.67
N ILE A 134 1.05 -1.16 -5.71
CA ILE A 134 1.52 -0.97 -7.09
C ILE A 134 1.27 0.47 -7.55
N ALA A 135 0.08 1.03 -7.28
CA ALA A 135 -0.22 2.42 -7.64
C ALA A 135 0.75 3.42 -6.96
N LYS A 136 1.08 3.23 -5.68
CA LYS A 136 2.08 4.03 -4.96
C LYS A 136 3.49 3.83 -5.51
N TRP A 137 3.85 2.62 -5.89
CA TRP A 137 5.15 2.35 -6.51
C TRP A 137 5.27 3.02 -7.88
N LEU A 138 4.23 2.97 -8.71
CA LEU A 138 4.18 3.69 -9.99
C LEU A 138 4.28 5.20 -9.79
N SER A 139 3.62 5.76 -8.76
CA SER A 139 3.74 7.16 -8.38
C SER A 139 5.20 7.54 -8.07
N TYR A 140 5.89 6.72 -7.28
CA TYR A 140 7.31 6.92 -6.99
C TYR A 140 8.17 6.84 -8.26
N MET A 141 7.97 5.81 -9.10
CA MET A 141 8.76 5.58 -10.32
C MET A 141 8.59 6.67 -11.38
N LEU A 142 7.38 7.23 -11.49
CA LEU A 142 7.08 8.33 -12.41
C LEU A 142 7.32 9.72 -11.77
N ASN A 143 7.63 9.77 -10.47
CA ASN A 143 7.76 11.00 -9.69
C ASN A 143 6.55 11.92 -9.84
N MET A 144 5.34 11.33 -9.74
CA MET A 144 4.06 12.03 -9.87
C MET A 144 3.23 11.78 -8.61
N PRO A 145 2.61 12.80 -8.00
CA PRO A 145 1.70 12.61 -6.88
C PRO A 145 0.53 11.69 -7.23
N LEU A 146 0.11 10.89 -6.25
CA LEU A 146 -1.01 9.97 -6.38
C LEU A 146 -2.27 10.62 -5.82
N VAL A 147 -3.24 10.91 -6.67
CA VAL A 147 -4.57 11.41 -6.29
C VAL A 147 -5.52 10.23 -6.24
N THR A 148 -5.88 9.81 -5.04
CA THR A 148 -6.76 8.66 -4.82
C THR A 148 -8.21 9.09 -4.65
N LEU A 149 -9.09 8.57 -5.49
CA LEU A 149 -10.54 8.65 -5.36
C LEU A 149 -11.08 7.29 -4.91
N ASP A 150 -11.68 7.28 -3.72
CA ASP A 150 -12.52 6.16 -3.27
C ASP A 150 -13.93 6.34 -3.83
N LEU A 151 -14.25 5.55 -4.85
CA LEU A 151 -15.54 5.63 -5.52
C LEU A 151 -16.69 5.19 -4.63
N ALA A 152 -16.48 4.27 -3.69
CA ALA A 152 -17.50 3.83 -2.75
C ALA A 152 -17.94 4.98 -1.84
N SER A 153 -16.96 5.71 -1.29
CA SER A 153 -17.23 6.92 -0.47
C SER A 153 -17.83 8.06 -1.27
N ALA A 154 -17.37 8.27 -2.51
CA ALA A 154 -17.88 9.33 -3.38
C ALA A 154 -19.35 9.13 -3.78
N ILE A 155 -19.80 7.88 -3.92
CA ILE A 155 -21.18 7.55 -4.28
C ILE A 155 -22.10 7.55 -3.06
N SER A 156 -21.61 7.10 -1.91
CA SER A 156 -22.44 6.99 -0.69
C SER A 156 -22.85 8.35 -0.12
N SER A 157 -22.08 9.38 -0.40
CA SER A 157 -22.28 10.69 0.22
C SER A 157 -23.45 11.49 -0.40
N TYR A 158 -23.73 11.39 -1.72
CA TYR A 158 -24.82 12.13 -2.37
C TYR A 158 -25.11 11.61 -3.79
N LEU A 159 -26.21 10.89 -3.96
CA LEU A 159 -26.67 10.31 -5.22
C LEU A 159 -26.91 11.34 -6.37
N GLY A 160 -27.22 12.60 -6.07
CA GLY A 160 -27.55 13.58 -7.11
C GLY A 160 -26.37 14.39 -7.70
N ARG A 161 -25.15 14.36 -7.10
CA ARG A 161 -24.00 15.21 -7.50
C ARG A 161 -22.69 14.48 -7.73
N SER A 162 -22.66 13.17 -7.51
CA SER A 162 -21.47 12.36 -7.67
C SER A 162 -20.83 12.51 -9.06
N GLY A 163 -21.65 12.69 -10.10
CA GLY A 163 -21.16 12.95 -11.46
C GLY A 163 -20.39 14.26 -11.62
N GLN A 164 -20.81 15.33 -10.93
CA GLN A 164 -20.06 16.62 -10.96
C GLN A 164 -18.75 16.53 -10.21
N ASN A 165 -18.74 15.83 -9.08
CA ASN A 165 -17.54 15.61 -8.29
C ASN A 165 -16.49 14.82 -9.07
N ILE A 166 -16.90 13.72 -9.75
CA ILE A 166 -16.01 12.97 -10.64
C ILE A 166 -15.45 13.89 -11.75
N LYS A 167 -16.31 14.65 -12.41
CA LYS A 167 -15.88 15.57 -13.47
C LYS A 167 -14.88 16.58 -12.97
N SER A 168 -15.12 17.23 -11.83
CA SER A 168 -14.20 18.21 -11.24
C SER A 168 -12.84 17.60 -10.89
N LEU A 169 -12.82 16.35 -10.43
CA LEU A 169 -11.58 15.62 -10.15
C LEU A 169 -10.81 15.30 -11.43
N PHE A 170 -11.48 14.88 -12.50
CA PHE A 170 -10.82 14.65 -13.79
C PHE A 170 -10.31 15.95 -14.40
N GLU A 171 -11.06 17.06 -14.32
CA GLU A 171 -10.59 18.38 -14.75
C GLU A 171 -9.33 18.81 -13.97
N PHE A 172 -9.30 18.60 -12.66
CA PHE A 172 -8.12 18.80 -11.84
C PHE A 172 -6.95 17.95 -12.33
N THR A 173 -7.15 16.64 -12.52
CA THR A 173 -6.12 15.72 -12.99
C THR A 173 -5.57 16.12 -14.37
N LYS A 174 -6.45 16.55 -15.29
CA LYS A 174 -6.05 17.03 -16.64
C LYS A 174 -5.20 18.32 -16.60
N SER A 175 -5.35 19.13 -15.56
CA SER A 175 -4.60 20.37 -15.37
C SER A 175 -3.29 20.21 -14.59
N GLN A 176 -3.07 19.06 -13.98
CA GLN A 176 -1.93 18.79 -13.10
C GLN A 176 -1.15 17.56 -13.60
N ASN A 177 0.14 17.49 -13.24
CA ASN A 177 0.97 16.33 -13.53
C ASN A 177 0.86 15.31 -12.35
N VAL A 178 -0.25 14.58 -12.29
CA VAL A 178 -0.59 13.66 -11.20
C VAL A 178 -1.05 12.31 -11.78
N ILE A 179 -1.01 11.28 -10.95
CA ILE A 179 -1.64 9.99 -11.24
C ILE A 179 -3.01 9.98 -10.57
N LEU A 180 -4.06 9.74 -11.33
CA LEU A 180 -5.39 9.50 -10.79
C LEU A 180 -5.55 8.01 -10.46
N PHE A 181 -5.75 7.69 -9.21
CA PHE A 181 -6.03 6.34 -8.75
C PHE A 181 -7.49 6.19 -8.35
N LEU A 182 -8.21 5.37 -9.12
CA LEU A 182 -9.61 5.04 -8.91
C LEU A 182 -9.68 3.71 -8.16
N ASP A 183 -9.83 3.76 -6.84
CA ASP A 183 -9.96 2.56 -6.04
C ASP A 183 -11.41 2.07 -5.97
N GLU A 184 -11.59 0.76 -5.84
CA GLU A 184 -12.91 0.12 -5.76
C GLU A 184 -13.89 0.50 -6.89
N ILE A 185 -13.40 0.46 -8.14
CA ILE A 185 -14.25 0.80 -9.32
C ILE A 185 -15.53 -0.08 -9.35
N ASP A 186 -15.49 -1.29 -8.81
CA ASP A 186 -16.64 -2.19 -8.70
C ASP A 186 -17.77 -1.64 -7.80
N ALA A 187 -17.49 -0.63 -6.96
CA ALA A 187 -18.54 0.02 -6.16
C ALA A 187 -19.65 0.63 -7.06
N ILE A 188 -19.29 1.09 -8.25
CA ILE A 188 -20.25 1.59 -9.24
C ILE A 188 -21.13 0.45 -9.80
N ALA A 189 -20.61 -0.78 -9.84
CA ALA A 189 -21.31 -1.94 -10.39
C ALA A 189 -22.23 -2.62 -9.37
N LYS A 190 -21.86 -2.69 -8.10
CA LYS A 190 -22.57 -3.42 -7.03
C LYS A 190 -23.97 -2.88 -6.71
N LYS A 191 -24.23 -1.60 -6.95
CA LYS A 191 -25.54 -0.97 -6.67
C LYS A 191 -26.60 -1.19 -7.75
N ARG A 192 -26.39 -2.10 -8.72
CA ARG A 192 -27.34 -2.36 -9.82
C ARG A 192 -28.64 -3.05 -9.39
N ASP A 193 -28.70 -3.62 -8.19
CA ASP A 193 -29.83 -4.44 -7.74
C ASP A 193 -30.97 -3.62 -7.14
N ASP A 194 -30.78 -2.32 -6.83
CA ASP A 194 -31.86 -1.44 -6.35
C ASP A 194 -32.52 -0.68 -7.49
N ALA A 195 -33.81 -0.97 -7.74
CA ALA A 195 -34.58 -0.45 -8.87
C ALA A 195 -34.77 1.08 -8.84
N SER A 196 -34.66 1.75 -7.69
CA SER A 196 -34.81 3.21 -7.53
C SER A 196 -33.53 4.00 -7.93
N ASP A 197 -32.34 3.40 -7.82
CA ASP A 197 -31.04 4.07 -8.02
C ASP A 197 -30.43 3.82 -9.40
N LEU A 198 -31.05 2.98 -10.22
CA LEU A 198 -30.55 2.55 -11.53
C LEU A 198 -30.27 3.70 -12.52
N GLY A 199 -31.04 4.79 -12.44
CA GLY A 199 -30.88 5.93 -13.35
C GLY A 199 -29.64 6.77 -13.07
N GLU A 200 -29.33 7.05 -11.81
CA GLU A 200 -28.20 7.88 -11.41
C GLU A 200 -26.87 7.14 -11.53
N LEU A 201 -26.84 5.85 -11.17
CA LEU A 201 -25.65 5.02 -11.34
C LEU A 201 -25.25 4.86 -12.80
N LYS A 202 -26.22 4.67 -13.70
CA LYS A 202 -25.95 4.66 -15.14
C LYS A 202 -25.38 5.98 -15.64
N ARG A 203 -25.88 7.12 -15.13
CA ARG A 203 -25.34 8.44 -15.46
C ARG A 203 -23.90 8.56 -14.96
N LEU A 204 -23.61 8.08 -13.77
CA LEU A 204 -22.30 8.12 -13.14
C LEU A 204 -21.29 7.28 -13.91
N VAL A 205 -21.66 6.04 -14.29
CA VAL A 205 -20.86 5.20 -15.19
C VAL A 205 -20.59 5.92 -16.51
N ASN A 206 -21.60 6.51 -17.13
CA ASN A 206 -21.42 7.24 -18.40
C ASN A 206 -20.50 8.45 -18.26
N VAL A 207 -20.59 9.20 -17.14
CA VAL A 207 -19.67 10.30 -16.86
C VAL A 207 -18.24 9.76 -16.71
N LEU A 208 -18.05 8.70 -15.92
CA LEU A 208 -16.72 8.07 -15.74
C LEU A 208 -16.15 7.60 -17.07
N LEU A 209 -16.93 6.88 -17.88
CA LEU A 209 -16.51 6.38 -19.19
C LEU A 209 -16.08 7.52 -20.11
N LYS A 210 -16.85 8.62 -20.13
CA LYS A 210 -16.52 9.80 -20.92
C LYS A 210 -15.24 10.47 -20.44
N GLU A 211 -15.09 10.68 -19.14
CA GLU A 211 -13.90 11.32 -18.58
C GLU A 211 -12.63 10.48 -18.78
N LEU A 212 -12.74 9.14 -18.73
CA LEU A 212 -11.64 8.22 -19.07
C LEU A 212 -11.24 8.36 -20.54
N GLU A 213 -12.20 8.47 -21.46
CA GLU A 213 -11.97 8.63 -22.90
C GLU A 213 -11.36 9.99 -23.25
N ASP A 214 -11.84 11.06 -22.59
CA ASP A 214 -11.40 12.44 -22.82
C ASP A 214 -10.08 12.78 -22.09
N CYS A 215 -9.43 11.82 -21.44
CA CYS A 215 -8.18 12.04 -20.71
C CYS A 215 -7.00 12.20 -21.68
N PRO A 216 -6.24 13.32 -21.58
CA PRO A 216 -5.07 13.52 -22.42
C PRO A 216 -3.98 12.49 -22.13
N VAL A 217 -3.16 12.22 -23.12
CA VAL A 217 -2.03 11.24 -23.02
C VAL A 217 -1.05 11.58 -21.88
N THR A 218 -0.97 12.84 -21.48
CA THR A 218 -0.12 13.29 -20.35
C THR A 218 -0.61 12.83 -18.99
N CYS A 219 -1.92 12.57 -18.82
CA CYS A 219 -2.48 12.03 -17.59
C CYS A 219 -2.15 10.55 -17.45
N VAL A 220 -1.99 10.09 -16.22
CA VAL A 220 -1.90 8.66 -15.90
C VAL A 220 -3.08 8.27 -15.03
N ILE A 221 -3.81 7.24 -15.44
CA ILE A 221 -4.97 6.74 -14.72
C ILE A 221 -4.72 5.28 -14.32
N ILE A 222 -4.93 4.98 -13.04
CA ILE A 222 -4.85 3.62 -12.52
C ILE A 222 -6.20 3.29 -11.91
N GLY A 223 -6.87 2.27 -12.42
CA GLY A 223 -8.06 1.70 -11.82
C GLY A 223 -7.75 0.47 -10.99
N ALA A 224 -8.49 0.24 -9.91
CA ALA A 224 -8.39 -0.98 -9.13
C ALA A 224 -9.76 -1.57 -8.82
N THR A 225 -9.87 -2.91 -8.91
CA THR A 225 -11.07 -3.64 -8.52
C THR A 225 -10.73 -4.94 -7.81
N ASN A 226 -11.55 -5.28 -6.83
CA ASN A 226 -11.53 -6.57 -6.15
C ASN A 226 -12.51 -7.57 -6.80
N HIS A 227 -13.44 -7.09 -7.63
CA HIS A 227 -14.53 -7.82 -8.22
C HIS A 227 -14.59 -7.61 -9.73
N PRO A 228 -13.61 -8.17 -10.49
CA PRO A 228 -13.56 -8.01 -11.95
C PRO A 228 -14.82 -8.50 -12.65
N GLU A 229 -15.49 -9.50 -12.07
CA GLU A 229 -16.75 -10.09 -12.60
C GLU A 229 -17.95 -9.13 -12.55
N LEU A 230 -17.88 -8.09 -11.70
CA LEU A 230 -18.94 -7.09 -11.58
C LEU A 230 -18.75 -5.89 -12.51
N LEU A 231 -17.57 -5.73 -13.11
CA LEU A 231 -17.28 -4.59 -13.98
C LEU A 231 -17.93 -4.74 -15.34
N ASP A 232 -18.56 -3.64 -15.80
CA ASP A 232 -19.07 -3.55 -17.17
C ASP A 232 -17.94 -3.64 -18.20
N ARG A 233 -18.17 -4.38 -19.28
CA ARG A 233 -17.22 -4.49 -20.40
C ARG A 233 -16.84 -3.13 -21.01
N ALA A 234 -17.73 -2.13 -20.91
CA ALA A 234 -17.43 -0.78 -21.36
C ALA A 234 -16.31 -0.12 -20.56
N ILE A 235 -16.23 -0.39 -19.24
CA ILE A 235 -15.15 0.11 -18.37
C ILE A 235 -13.83 -0.56 -18.75
N TRP A 236 -13.81 -1.89 -18.92
CA TRP A 236 -12.62 -2.63 -19.36
C TRP A 236 -11.99 -2.03 -20.62
N ARG A 237 -12.80 -1.75 -21.62
CA ARG A 237 -12.34 -1.21 -22.92
C ARG A 237 -11.78 0.21 -22.85
N ARG A 238 -11.88 0.89 -21.72
CA ARG A 238 -11.33 2.25 -21.53
C ARG A 238 -9.96 2.25 -20.89
N PHE A 239 -9.49 1.09 -20.46
CA PHE A 239 -8.11 0.95 -19.96
C PHE A 239 -7.23 0.32 -21.06
N ASP A 240 -6.07 0.93 -21.28
CA ASP A 240 -5.12 0.46 -22.29
C ASP A 240 -4.46 -0.85 -21.90
N ARG A 241 -4.29 -1.07 -20.58
CA ARG A 241 -3.70 -2.27 -20.03
C ARG A 241 -4.55 -2.84 -18.90
N GLU A 242 -4.72 -4.15 -18.94
CA GLU A 242 -5.44 -4.92 -17.92
C GLU A 242 -4.44 -5.86 -17.25
N ILE A 243 -4.18 -5.66 -15.96
CA ILE A 243 -3.16 -6.40 -15.24
C ILE A 243 -3.80 -7.19 -14.08
N ASN A 244 -3.73 -8.51 -14.17
CA ASN A 244 -4.18 -9.42 -13.12
C ASN A 244 -3.12 -9.53 -12.04
N VAL A 245 -3.42 -9.02 -10.84
CA VAL A 245 -2.57 -9.18 -9.67
C VAL A 245 -3.05 -10.40 -8.88
N SER A 246 -2.40 -11.51 -9.09
CA SER A 246 -2.77 -12.79 -8.46
C SER A 246 -2.24 -12.91 -7.03
N MET A 247 -2.73 -13.92 -6.31
CA MET A 247 -2.20 -14.30 -5.00
C MET A 247 -0.72 -14.69 -5.13
N PRO A 248 0.11 -14.41 -4.10
CA PRO A 248 1.54 -14.65 -4.18
C PRO A 248 1.87 -16.15 -4.28
N ALA A 249 2.69 -16.53 -5.26
CA ALA A 249 3.24 -17.87 -5.41
C ALA A 249 4.27 -18.18 -4.30
N LEU A 250 4.76 -19.40 -4.24
CA LEU A 250 5.66 -19.87 -3.18
C LEU A 250 6.91 -18.96 -3.02
N ASP A 251 7.57 -18.65 -4.13
CA ASP A 251 8.79 -17.82 -4.11
C ASP A 251 8.49 -16.39 -3.66
N GLN A 252 7.36 -15.84 -4.08
CA GLN A 252 6.91 -14.53 -3.66
C GLN A 252 6.53 -14.50 -2.18
N ARG A 253 5.86 -15.54 -1.66
CA ARG A 253 5.56 -15.64 -0.22
C ARG A 253 6.84 -15.72 0.61
N LYS A 254 7.84 -16.47 0.11
CA LYS A 254 9.16 -16.54 0.74
C LYS A 254 9.82 -15.16 0.82
N GLU A 255 9.80 -14.42 -0.27
CA GLU A 255 10.37 -13.06 -0.32
C GLU A 255 9.59 -12.08 0.57
N LEU A 256 8.24 -12.15 0.57
CA LEU A 256 7.38 -11.35 1.45
C LEU A 256 7.67 -11.62 2.93
N LEU A 257 7.84 -12.88 3.32
CA LEU A 257 8.22 -13.26 4.68
C LEU A 257 9.60 -12.69 5.04
N LEU A 258 10.62 -12.89 4.19
CA LEU A 258 11.96 -12.37 4.43
C LEU A 258 11.98 -10.84 4.56
N ARG A 259 11.32 -10.15 3.63
CA ARG A 259 11.20 -8.68 3.66
C ARG A 259 10.38 -8.21 4.87
N GLY A 260 9.26 -8.86 5.16
CA GLY A 260 8.39 -8.52 6.27
C GLY A 260 9.03 -8.73 7.65
N LEU A 261 9.84 -9.77 7.82
CA LEU A 261 10.58 -10.05 9.05
C LEU A 261 11.81 -9.13 9.19
N GLY A 262 12.42 -8.69 8.08
CA GLY A 262 13.58 -7.80 8.08
C GLY A 262 14.77 -8.43 8.81
N SER A 263 15.42 -7.69 9.72
CA SER A 263 16.58 -8.14 10.52
C SER A 263 16.28 -9.38 11.37
N TYR A 264 15.04 -9.54 11.81
CA TYR A 264 14.61 -10.71 12.58
C TYR A 264 14.56 -12.01 11.77
N GLY A 265 14.62 -11.92 10.44
CA GLY A 265 14.64 -13.10 9.57
C GLY A 265 15.83 -14.03 9.83
N SER A 266 16.95 -13.51 10.35
CA SER A 266 18.13 -14.30 10.75
C SER A 266 17.98 -15.01 12.10
N GLU A 267 17.02 -14.60 12.92
CA GLU A 267 16.76 -15.14 14.26
C GLU A 267 15.75 -16.31 14.23
N ILE A 268 15.05 -16.47 13.09
CA ILE A 268 14.05 -17.52 12.93
C ILE A 268 14.72 -18.82 12.49
N SER A 269 14.39 -19.93 13.13
CA SER A 269 14.92 -21.22 12.72
C SER A 269 14.34 -21.64 11.35
N LYS A 270 15.13 -22.37 10.57
CA LYS A 270 14.72 -22.84 9.24
C LYS A 270 13.42 -23.64 9.28
N ASN A 271 13.27 -24.50 10.29
CA ASN A 271 12.07 -25.33 10.43
C ASN A 271 10.82 -24.48 10.67
N VAL A 272 10.91 -23.44 11.51
CA VAL A 272 9.82 -22.52 11.78
C VAL A 272 9.52 -21.68 10.54
N PHE A 273 10.53 -21.18 9.84
CA PHE A 273 10.33 -20.48 8.58
C PHE A 273 9.59 -21.32 7.54
N ASP A 274 9.95 -22.60 7.37
CA ASP A 274 9.28 -23.52 6.46
C ASP A 274 7.82 -23.79 6.88
N ILE A 275 7.53 -23.79 8.18
CA ILE A 275 6.16 -23.87 8.70
C ILE A 275 5.35 -22.65 8.30
N LEU A 276 5.86 -21.45 8.53
CA LEU A 276 5.20 -20.21 8.12
C LEU A 276 4.97 -20.19 6.61
N LEU A 277 5.97 -20.56 5.83
CA LEU A 277 5.89 -20.55 4.37
C LEU A 277 4.82 -21.52 3.85
N LYS A 278 4.70 -22.71 4.44
CA LYS A 278 3.63 -23.67 4.11
C LYS A 278 2.26 -23.18 4.57
N GLY A 279 2.20 -22.61 5.77
CA GLY A 279 0.95 -22.14 6.36
C GLY A 279 0.37 -20.89 5.70
N THR A 280 1.17 -20.15 4.96
CA THR A 280 0.72 -18.94 4.22
C THR A 280 0.24 -19.24 2.80
N GLN A 281 -0.08 -20.49 2.45
CA GLN A 281 -0.45 -20.88 1.08
C GLN A 281 -1.63 -20.08 0.52
N ASP A 282 -2.63 -19.78 1.36
CA ASP A 282 -3.84 -19.07 0.97
C ASP A 282 -3.83 -17.59 1.43
N PHE A 283 -2.68 -17.08 1.88
CA PHE A 283 -2.55 -15.72 2.37
C PHE A 283 -2.28 -14.75 1.22
N SER A 284 -2.91 -13.59 1.29
CA SER A 284 -2.57 -12.46 0.45
C SER A 284 -1.24 -11.82 0.89
N ALA A 285 -0.66 -10.98 0.06
CA ALA A 285 0.54 -10.21 0.42
C ALA A 285 0.32 -9.37 1.68
N ALA A 286 -0.87 -8.76 1.82
CA ALA A 286 -1.24 -7.98 3.00
C ALA A 286 -1.33 -8.84 4.27
N ASP A 287 -1.89 -10.06 4.17
CA ASP A 287 -1.97 -11.00 5.30
C ASP A 287 -0.59 -11.42 5.78
N ILE A 288 0.33 -11.71 4.85
CA ILE A 288 1.72 -12.07 5.16
C ILE A 288 2.43 -10.90 5.85
N CYS A 289 2.30 -9.67 5.32
CA CYS A 289 2.90 -8.48 5.93
C CYS A 289 2.35 -8.25 7.34
N LYS A 290 1.03 -8.35 7.52
CA LYS A 290 0.37 -8.21 8.82
C LYS A 290 0.84 -9.27 9.81
N MET A 291 0.95 -10.54 9.39
CA MET A 291 1.49 -11.61 10.20
C MET A 291 2.94 -11.30 10.65
N CYS A 292 3.79 -10.84 9.74
CA CYS A 292 5.17 -10.46 10.10
C CYS A 292 5.22 -9.31 11.12
N GLU A 293 4.34 -8.31 10.99
CA GLU A 293 4.23 -7.24 11.98
C GLU A 293 3.78 -7.76 13.35
N HIS A 294 2.81 -8.67 13.40
CA HIS A 294 2.34 -9.25 14.64
C HIS A 294 3.43 -10.10 15.31
N ILE A 295 4.21 -10.87 14.53
CA ILE A 295 5.37 -11.61 15.05
C ILE A 295 6.36 -10.66 15.72
N LYS A 296 6.72 -9.56 15.04
CA LYS A 296 7.63 -8.55 15.59
C LYS A 296 7.08 -7.90 16.86
N ARG A 297 5.77 -7.60 16.90
CA ARG A 297 5.11 -7.08 18.12
C ARG A 297 5.18 -8.09 19.27
N LYS A 298 4.96 -9.39 19.01
CA LYS A 298 5.09 -10.44 20.03
C LYS A 298 6.52 -10.55 20.56
N ALA A 299 7.52 -10.43 19.70
CA ALA A 299 8.92 -10.42 20.15
C ALA A 299 9.24 -9.26 21.10
N VAL A 300 8.63 -8.11 20.90
CA VAL A 300 8.77 -6.97 21.83
C VAL A 300 7.98 -7.20 23.13
N LEU A 301 6.79 -7.83 23.05
CA LEU A 301 5.95 -8.10 24.23
C LEU A 301 6.49 -9.23 25.12
N TYR A 302 7.20 -10.20 24.53
CA TYR A 302 7.73 -11.37 25.23
C TYR A 302 9.25 -11.50 25.01
N PRO A 303 10.04 -10.56 25.57
CA PRO A 303 11.49 -10.52 25.37
C PRO A 303 12.24 -11.73 25.91
N GLU A 304 11.61 -12.51 26.81
CA GLU A 304 12.13 -13.75 27.34
C GLU A 304 12.00 -14.96 26.38
N LYS A 305 11.18 -14.81 25.32
CA LYS A 305 10.98 -15.86 24.32
C LYS A 305 11.84 -15.61 23.09
N ASN A 306 12.37 -16.67 22.50
CA ASN A 306 13.09 -16.53 21.23
C ASN A 306 12.11 -16.14 20.11
N PHE A 307 12.64 -15.58 19.03
CA PHE A 307 11.82 -15.08 17.92
C PHE A 307 11.05 -16.21 17.21
N SER A 308 11.62 -17.41 17.11
CA SER A 308 10.96 -18.59 16.55
C SER A 308 9.70 -18.98 17.33
N ILE A 309 9.74 -18.88 18.67
CA ILE A 309 8.56 -19.16 19.50
C ILE A 309 7.49 -18.09 19.29
N CYS A 310 7.86 -16.80 19.22
CA CYS A 310 6.92 -15.72 18.92
C CYS A 310 6.23 -15.94 17.56
N ALA A 311 6.98 -16.40 16.57
CA ALA A 311 6.45 -16.70 15.24
C ALA A 311 5.45 -17.88 15.27
N LEU A 312 5.76 -18.94 16.03
CA LEU A 312 4.84 -20.07 16.21
C LEU A 312 3.58 -19.70 16.99
N MET A 313 3.68 -18.83 17.99
CA MET A 313 2.52 -18.31 18.71
C MET A 313 1.57 -17.59 17.76
N GLU A 314 2.09 -16.65 16.93
CA GLU A 314 1.27 -15.93 15.95
C GLU A 314 0.65 -16.89 14.93
N TYR A 315 1.43 -17.83 14.43
CA TYR A 315 0.92 -18.82 13.50
C TYR A 315 -0.24 -19.64 14.07
N CYS A 316 -0.12 -20.10 15.32
CA CYS A 316 -1.18 -20.85 15.99
C CYS A 316 -2.44 -20.01 16.25
N GLU A 317 -2.28 -18.73 16.57
CA GLU A 317 -3.41 -17.82 16.73
C GLU A 317 -4.14 -17.58 15.41
N LEU A 318 -3.41 -17.37 14.32
CA LEU A 318 -4.01 -17.17 12.99
C LEU A 318 -4.74 -18.40 12.47
N MET A 319 -4.21 -19.59 12.72
CA MET A 319 -4.83 -20.84 12.27
C MET A 319 -6.11 -21.19 13.04
N HIS A 320 -6.32 -20.62 14.23
CA HIS A 320 -7.51 -20.83 15.07
C HIS A 320 -8.06 -22.26 15.03
N PRO A 321 -7.28 -23.29 15.41
CA PRO A 321 -7.67 -24.69 15.23
C PRO A 321 -8.89 -24.99 16.08
N GLN A 322 -10.04 -25.15 15.45
CA GLN A 322 -11.31 -25.46 16.14
C GLN A 322 -11.54 -26.97 16.22
N LYS A 323 -11.29 -27.66 15.10
CA LYS A 323 -11.52 -29.10 15.00
C LYS A 323 -10.42 -29.90 15.67
N LYS A 324 -10.77 -31.05 16.20
CA LYS A 324 -9.83 -31.96 16.86
C LYS A 324 -8.66 -32.37 15.95
N GLU A 325 -8.93 -32.60 14.68
CA GLU A 325 -7.93 -32.96 13.67
C GLU A 325 -6.90 -31.84 13.42
N GLU A 326 -7.37 -30.59 13.38
CA GLU A 326 -6.53 -29.40 13.24
C GLU A 326 -5.61 -29.24 14.46
N LYS A 327 -6.18 -29.43 15.67
CA LYS A 327 -5.41 -29.38 16.93
C LYS A 327 -4.34 -30.47 16.98
N ILE A 328 -4.65 -31.68 16.54
CA ILE A 328 -3.67 -32.79 16.42
C ILE A 328 -2.56 -32.41 15.43
N LYS A 329 -2.94 -31.90 14.26
CA LYS A 329 -1.98 -31.53 13.21
C LYS A 329 -1.01 -30.44 13.71
N ILE A 330 -1.50 -29.40 14.39
CA ILE A 330 -0.68 -28.33 14.96
C ILE A 330 0.23 -28.86 16.07
N CYS A 331 -0.27 -29.69 17.01
CA CYS A 331 0.57 -30.26 18.06
C CYS A 331 1.72 -31.10 17.48
N LYS A 332 1.44 -31.93 16.46
CA LYS A 332 2.48 -32.75 15.77
C LYS A 332 3.49 -31.87 15.05
N LEU A 333 3.03 -30.80 14.41
CA LEU A 333 3.87 -29.83 13.70
C LEU A 333 4.81 -29.10 14.67
N LEU A 334 4.30 -28.63 15.81
CA LEU A 334 5.10 -27.98 16.85
C LEU A 334 6.11 -28.95 17.49
N LYS A 335 5.75 -30.21 17.66
CA LYS A 335 6.68 -31.23 18.16
C LYS A 335 7.83 -31.50 17.17
N SER A 336 7.54 -31.48 15.87
CA SER A 336 8.53 -31.76 14.83
C SER A 336 9.46 -30.58 14.50
N CYS A 337 9.13 -29.34 14.90
CA CYS A 337 9.95 -28.17 14.56
C CYS A 337 11.25 -28.05 15.37
N GLY A 338 11.37 -28.76 16.51
CA GLY A 338 12.55 -28.73 17.38
C GLY A 338 12.62 -27.59 18.37
N GLU A 339 11.70 -26.60 18.28
CA GLU A 339 11.66 -25.45 19.19
C GLU A 339 10.80 -25.70 20.44
N CYS A 340 9.94 -26.71 20.40
CA CYS A 340 9.00 -27.06 21.45
C CYS A 340 9.30 -28.44 22.00
N GLU A 341 10.25 -28.52 22.94
CA GLU A 341 10.70 -29.81 23.47
C GLU A 341 9.71 -30.43 24.46
N SER A 342 8.98 -29.64 25.21
CA SER A 342 8.08 -30.10 26.28
C SER A 342 6.60 -29.98 25.89
N LEU A 343 5.77 -30.86 26.48
CA LEU A 343 4.31 -30.78 26.37
C LEU A 343 3.78 -29.43 26.93
N LYS A 344 4.49 -28.87 27.89
CA LYS A 344 4.14 -27.58 28.53
C LYS A 344 4.36 -26.43 27.56
N SER A 345 5.47 -26.40 26.81
CA SER A 345 5.72 -25.36 25.80
C SER A 345 4.71 -25.40 24.65
N ILE A 346 4.32 -26.58 24.19
CA ILE A 346 3.26 -26.73 23.18
C ILE A 346 1.91 -26.24 23.73
N SER A 347 1.59 -26.55 24.99
CA SER A 347 0.38 -26.07 25.65
C SER A 347 0.32 -24.55 25.79
N GLU A 348 1.43 -23.91 26.13
CA GLU A 348 1.56 -22.45 26.24
C GLU A 348 1.39 -21.75 24.89
N ILE A 349 1.95 -22.32 23.81
CA ILE A 349 1.85 -21.75 22.45
C ILE A 349 0.45 -21.89 21.88
N THR A 350 -0.18 -23.06 22.10
CA THR A 350 -1.47 -23.39 21.46
C THR A 350 -2.69 -23.06 22.30
N GLY A 351 -2.52 -22.81 23.60
CA GLY A 351 -3.62 -22.69 24.57
C GLY A 351 -4.34 -24.04 24.83
N ILE A 352 -3.84 -25.15 24.30
CA ILE A 352 -4.46 -26.49 24.50
C ILE A 352 -3.93 -27.09 25.80
N PRO A 353 -4.80 -27.60 26.70
CA PRO A 353 -4.35 -28.24 27.93
C PRO A 353 -3.32 -29.36 27.71
N THR A 354 -2.29 -29.43 28.57
CA THR A 354 -1.17 -30.39 28.45
C THR A 354 -1.63 -31.83 28.35
N SER A 355 -2.69 -32.22 29.08
CA SER A 355 -3.29 -33.55 28.99
C SER A 355 -3.88 -33.86 27.61
N SER A 356 -4.40 -32.88 26.93
CA SER A 356 -4.89 -33.01 25.55
C SER A 356 -3.75 -33.05 24.55
N VAL A 357 -2.69 -32.25 24.75
CA VAL A 357 -1.47 -32.25 23.92
C VAL A 357 -0.83 -33.66 23.98
N ASP A 358 -0.67 -34.23 25.17
CA ASP A 358 -0.13 -35.60 25.31
C ASP A 358 -0.94 -36.64 24.52
N ARG A 359 -2.29 -36.54 24.61
CA ARG A 359 -3.18 -37.43 23.86
C ARG A 359 -3.12 -37.22 22.33
N TYR A 360 -2.83 -36.02 21.87
CA TYR A 360 -2.75 -35.68 20.44
C TYR A 360 -1.42 -36.07 19.80
N LEU A 361 -0.39 -36.24 20.63
CA LEU A 361 0.94 -36.66 20.18
C LEU A 361 1.16 -38.17 20.21
N LYS A 362 0.33 -38.87 20.94
CA LYS A 362 0.23 -40.34 20.91
C LYS A 362 -0.55 -40.82 19.69
#